data_a20f862119753529bd7b79f71878eec9
#
_entry.id   a20f862119753529bd7b79f71878eec9
#
_cell.length_a   1.000
_cell.length_b   1.000
_cell.length_c   1.000
_cell.angle_alpha   90.00
_cell.angle_beta   90.00
_cell.angle_gamma   90.00
#
_symmetry.space_group_name_H-M   'P 1'
#
loop_
_entity.id
_entity.type
_entity.pdbx_description
1 polymer ?
#
loop_
_entity_poly.entity_id
_entity_poly.type
_entity_poly.pdbx_seq_one_letter_code
_entity_poly.pdbx_strand_id
1 'polypeptide(L)'
;SLLQLVLTPGDPFIKQSNEAIAHHVLKQVHDLFPSSRELNMTWYSVVKLAQSLYREAPGMDPYRPAQKTSIANFFLAGSYTQQDYIDSMEGATLSGRQAAKAILATIGKSAIAV
;
A
#
# COMPACT_ATOMS: atom_id res chain seq x y z
N SER A 1 17.92 -11.69 -18.47
CA SER A 1 17.43 -11.57 -17.08
C SER A 1 16.39 -10.47 -16.98
N LEU A 2 15.42 -10.63 -16.11
CA LEU A 2 14.41 -9.60 -15.79
C LEU A 2 14.75 -8.98 -14.44
N LEU A 3 14.71 -7.66 -14.36
CA LEU A 3 14.87 -6.91 -13.13
C LEU A 3 13.58 -6.11 -12.85
N GLN A 4 12.99 -6.28 -11.68
CA GLN A 4 11.87 -5.48 -11.21
C GLN A 4 12.36 -4.48 -10.17
N LEU A 5 11.95 -3.21 -10.32
CA LEU A 5 12.31 -2.13 -9.42
C LEU A 5 11.04 -1.45 -8.91
N VAL A 6 11.08 -1.04 -7.65
CA VAL A 6 10.01 -0.27 -7.01
C VAL A 6 10.55 1.09 -6.63
N LEU A 7 9.91 2.16 -7.12
CA LEU A 7 10.27 3.54 -6.80
C LEU A 7 9.26 4.09 -5.80
N THR A 8 9.75 4.40 -4.61
CA THR A 8 8.93 5.03 -3.55
C THR A 8 9.75 6.10 -2.83
N PRO A 9 9.21 7.31 -2.57
CA PRO A 9 7.90 7.78 -3.02
C PRO A 9 7.81 7.99 -4.54
N GLY A 10 6.63 7.76 -5.11
CA GLY A 10 6.39 7.86 -6.56
C GLY A 10 6.17 9.30 -7.07
N ASP A 11 5.86 10.23 -6.18
CA ASP A 11 5.49 11.62 -6.54
C ASP A 11 6.45 12.31 -7.52
N PRO A 12 7.79 12.20 -7.37
CA PRO A 12 8.72 12.84 -8.30
C PRO A 12 8.66 12.26 -9.72
N PHE A 13 8.15 11.04 -9.88
CA PHE A 13 8.19 10.28 -11.13
C PHE A 13 6.86 10.27 -11.89
N ILE A 14 5.73 10.49 -11.21
CA ILE A 14 4.37 10.36 -11.78
C ILE A 14 4.20 11.17 -13.06
N LYS A 15 4.75 12.39 -13.12
CA LYS A 15 4.63 13.30 -14.27
C LYS A 15 5.68 13.10 -15.34
N GLN A 16 6.72 12.30 -15.09
CA GLN A 16 7.79 12.05 -16.06
C GLN A 16 7.33 11.06 -17.14
N SER A 17 7.96 11.08 -18.30
CA SER A 17 7.74 10.05 -19.32
C SER A 17 8.27 8.69 -18.84
N ASN A 18 7.71 7.60 -19.37
CA ASN A 18 8.19 6.25 -19.04
C ASN A 18 9.65 6.06 -19.46
N GLU A 19 10.05 6.68 -20.57
CA GLU A 19 11.42 6.67 -21.04
C GLU A 19 12.38 7.37 -20.07
N ALA A 20 12.02 8.57 -19.59
CA ALA A 20 12.83 9.30 -18.61
C ALA A 20 12.99 8.51 -17.31
N ILE A 21 11.93 7.85 -16.83
CA ILE A 21 11.97 6.99 -15.64
C ILE A 21 12.90 5.79 -15.89
N ALA A 22 12.76 5.11 -17.03
CA ALA A 22 13.58 3.96 -17.36
C ALA A 22 15.08 4.31 -17.43
N HIS A 23 15.43 5.43 -18.06
CA HIS A 23 16.82 5.91 -18.11
C HIS A 23 17.35 6.30 -16.73
N HIS A 24 16.54 6.98 -15.90
CA HIS A 24 16.93 7.33 -14.55
C HIS A 24 17.23 6.07 -13.70
N VAL A 25 16.35 5.09 -13.77
CA VAL A 25 16.51 3.83 -13.04
C VAL A 25 17.70 3.01 -13.54
N LEU A 26 17.91 2.94 -14.86
CA LEU A 26 19.08 2.26 -15.44
C LEU A 26 20.38 2.84 -14.91
N LYS A 27 20.48 4.18 -14.85
CA LYS A 27 21.64 4.84 -14.27
C LYS A 27 21.89 4.42 -12.83
N GLN A 28 20.86 4.39 -11.99
CA GLN A 28 20.97 3.93 -10.59
C GLN A 28 21.41 2.46 -10.50
N VAL A 29 20.89 1.59 -11.39
CA VAL A 29 21.31 0.18 -11.44
C VAL A 29 22.80 0.08 -11.78
N HIS A 30 23.29 0.85 -12.74
CA HIS A 30 24.71 0.89 -13.10
C HIS A 30 25.61 1.43 -11.98
N ASP A 31 25.10 2.38 -11.18
CA ASP A 31 25.83 2.94 -10.04
C ASP A 31 25.90 1.92 -8.88
N LEU A 32 24.81 1.21 -8.61
CA LEU A 32 24.73 0.21 -7.55
C LEU A 32 25.42 -1.12 -7.92
N PHE A 33 25.36 -1.49 -9.20
CA PHE A 33 25.92 -2.74 -9.73
C PHE A 33 26.85 -2.46 -10.90
N PRO A 34 28.12 -2.09 -10.64
CA PRO A 34 29.08 -1.72 -11.69
C PRO A 34 29.23 -2.76 -12.80
N SER A 35 29.08 -4.05 -12.48
CA SER A 35 29.12 -5.14 -13.48
C SER A 35 27.98 -5.08 -14.51
N SER A 36 26.92 -4.32 -14.24
CA SER A 36 25.80 -4.13 -15.18
C SER A 36 26.05 -3.06 -16.24
N ARG A 37 27.14 -2.28 -16.14
CA ARG A 37 27.40 -1.13 -17.02
C ARG A 37 27.60 -1.51 -18.50
N GLU A 38 28.05 -2.73 -18.76
CA GLU A 38 28.22 -3.27 -20.11
C GLU A 38 26.93 -3.88 -20.69
N LEU A 39 25.85 -3.95 -19.86
CA LEU A 39 24.59 -4.52 -20.28
C LEU A 39 23.67 -3.45 -20.86
N ASN A 40 23.03 -3.78 -21.97
CA ASN A 40 22.03 -2.92 -22.59
C ASN A 40 20.62 -3.30 -22.16
N MET A 41 19.81 -2.30 -21.85
CA MET A 41 18.38 -2.49 -21.61
C MET A 41 17.69 -2.72 -22.96
N THR A 42 17.22 -3.96 -23.18
CA THR A 42 16.57 -4.35 -24.43
C THR A 42 15.07 -4.11 -24.42
N TRP A 43 14.47 -3.99 -23.24
CA TRP A 43 13.05 -3.76 -23.04
C TRP A 43 12.80 -3.18 -21.64
N TYR A 44 11.76 -2.37 -21.53
CA TYR A 44 11.27 -1.90 -20.24
C TYR A 44 9.75 -1.71 -20.26
N SER A 45 9.13 -1.75 -19.08
CA SER A 45 7.76 -1.33 -18.84
C SER A 45 7.72 -0.51 -17.55
N VAL A 46 6.91 0.55 -17.53
CA VAL A 46 6.73 1.39 -16.35
C VAL A 46 5.25 1.44 -16.01
N VAL A 47 4.91 0.97 -14.82
CA VAL A 47 3.56 1.07 -14.27
C VAL A 47 3.54 2.16 -13.21
N LYS A 48 2.72 3.16 -13.39
CA LYS A 48 2.55 4.27 -12.45
C LYS A 48 1.28 4.05 -11.63
N LEU A 49 1.45 3.83 -10.35
CA LEU A 49 0.36 3.63 -9.40
C LEU A 49 0.17 4.93 -8.59
N ALA A 50 -0.58 5.87 -9.15
CA ALA A 50 -0.98 7.06 -8.42
C ALA A 50 -2.06 6.69 -7.38
N GLN A 51 -1.91 7.15 -6.15
CA GLN A 51 -2.90 6.94 -5.08
C GLN A 51 -3.21 5.45 -4.78
N SER A 52 -2.24 4.57 -4.96
CA SER A 52 -2.39 3.14 -4.65
C SER A 52 -2.41 2.88 -3.14
N LEU A 53 -1.81 3.75 -2.36
CA LEU A 53 -1.69 3.66 -0.91
C LEU A 53 -2.25 4.95 -0.27
N TYR A 54 -2.79 4.85 0.94
CA TYR A 54 -3.08 6.04 1.73
C TYR A 54 -1.76 6.69 2.19
N ARG A 55 -1.78 7.98 2.47
CA ARG A 55 -0.59 8.71 2.89
C ARG A 55 -0.33 8.49 4.37
N GLU A 56 0.67 7.68 4.68
CA GLU A 56 1.19 7.55 6.04
C GLU A 56 2.09 8.76 6.36
N ALA A 57 1.57 9.70 7.12
CA ALA A 57 2.35 10.84 7.60
C ALA A 57 2.67 10.66 9.09
N PRO A 58 3.83 11.15 9.56
CA PRO A 58 4.17 11.10 10.99
C PRO A 58 3.06 11.69 11.85
N GLY A 59 2.69 11.01 12.94
CA GLY A 59 1.67 11.45 13.87
C GLY A 59 0.22 11.21 13.42
N MET A 60 -0.03 10.62 12.25
CA MET A 60 -1.38 10.37 11.73
C MET A 60 -1.98 9.04 12.15
N ASP A 61 -1.19 8.13 12.72
CA ASP A 61 -1.67 6.81 13.13
C ASP A 61 -2.87 6.83 14.08
N PRO A 62 -2.95 7.72 15.10
CA PRO A 62 -4.13 7.81 15.97
C PRO A 62 -5.43 8.22 15.26
N TYR A 63 -5.33 8.76 14.05
CA TYR A 63 -6.50 9.20 13.26
C TYR A 63 -7.00 8.14 12.29
N ARG A 64 -6.40 6.96 12.27
CA ARG A 64 -6.89 5.83 11.47
C ARG A 64 -8.27 5.42 11.97
N PRO A 65 -9.28 5.24 11.10
CA PRO A 65 -10.62 4.88 11.52
C PRO A 65 -10.65 3.47 12.12
N ALA A 66 -11.44 3.28 13.16
CA ALA A 66 -11.71 1.95 13.70
C ALA A 66 -12.54 1.12 12.71
N GLN A 67 -12.48 -0.21 12.81
CA GLN A 67 -13.29 -1.11 11.99
C GLN A 67 -14.78 -0.96 12.24
N LYS A 68 -15.18 -0.71 13.48
CA LYS A 68 -16.57 -0.38 13.82
C LYS A 68 -16.77 1.12 13.77
N THR A 69 -17.71 1.58 12.96
CA THR A 69 -18.06 3.01 12.83
C THR A 69 -19.20 3.40 13.75
N SER A 70 -19.48 4.70 13.85
CA SER A 70 -20.66 5.23 14.53
C SER A 70 -21.97 4.99 13.77
N ILE A 71 -21.89 4.60 12.51
CA ILE A 71 -23.05 4.29 11.66
C ILE A 71 -23.43 2.83 11.91
N ALA A 72 -24.70 2.59 12.24
CA ALA A 72 -25.20 1.25 12.50
C ALA A 72 -25.02 0.33 11.28
N ASN A 73 -24.49 -0.88 11.49
CA ASN A 73 -24.23 -1.89 10.47
C ASN A 73 -23.24 -1.47 9.39
N PHE A 74 -22.44 -0.43 9.62
CA PHE A 74 -21.39 0.00 8.71
C PHE A 74 -20.02 -0.24 9.35
N PHE A 75 -19.21 -1.10 8.71
CA PHE A 75 -17.89 -1.50 9.17
C PHE A 75 -16.87 -1.23 8.09
N LEU A 76 -15.64 -0.95 8.51
CA LEU A 76 -14.49 -0.70 7.63
C LEU A 76 -13.48 -1.82 7.76
N ALA A 77 -12.86 -2.18 6.64
CA ALA A 77 -11.72 -3.07 6.60
C ALA A 77 -10.74 -2.57 5.52
N GLY A 78 -9.47 -2.69 5.80
CA GLY A 78 -8.38 -2.28 4.92
C GLY A 78 -7.16 -1.85 5.72
N SER A 79 -6.01 -1.84 5.10
CA SER A 79 -4.73 -1.47 5.73
C SER A 79 -4.76 -0.06 6.35
N TYR A 80 -5.59 0.84 5.82
CA TYR A 80 -5.78 2.21 6.32
C TYR A 80 -6.54 2.31 7.64
N THR A 81 -7.19 1.25 8.10
CA THR A 81 -7.92 1.24 9.38
C THR A 81 -6.97 1.02 10.56
N GLN A 82 -7.44 1.26 11.76
CA GLN A 82 -6.67 1.12 13.00
C GLN A 82 -6.21 -0.33 13.19
N GLN A 83 -4.89 -0.57 13.15
CA GLN A 83 -4.23 -1.85 13.36
C GLN A 83 -2.71 -1.61 13.54
N ASP A 84 -1.93 -2.63 13.91
CA ASP A 84 -0.56 -2.48 14.39
C ASP A 84 0.50 -2.39 13.27
N TYR A 85 0.11 -2.54 12.00
CA TYR A 85 1.05 -2.53 10.86
C TYR A 85 0.93 -1.24 10.04
N ILE A 86 2.00 -0.93 9.33
CA ILE A 86 1.99 0.04 8.24
C ILE A 86 1.07 -0.45 7.10
N ASP A 87 0.90 0.35 6.05
CA ASP A 87 0.14 -0.08 4.86
C ASP A 87 0.78 -1.31 4.21
N SER A 88 0.17 -2.46 4.43
CA SER A 88 0.68 -3.77 4.05
C SER A 88 -0.43 -4.80 3.89
N MET A 89 -0.12 -5.92 3.24
CA MET A 89 -1.04 -7.05 3.14
C MET A 89 -1.36 -7.65 4.52
N GLU A 90 -0.38 -7.66 5.43
CA GLU A 90 -0.58 -8.04 6.83
C GLU A 90 -1.61 -7.15 7.50
N GLY A 91 -1.44 -5.83 7.42
CA GLY A 91 -2.36 -4.85 7.98
C GLY A 91 -3.77 -4.99 7.42
N ALA A 92 -3.90 -5.19 6.09
CA ALA A 92 -5.18 -5.42 5.45
C ALA A 92 -5.87 -6.71 5.95
N THR A 93 -5.11 -7.80 6.08
CA THR A 93 -5.60 -9.09 6.59
C THR A 93 -6.04 -9.00 8.04
N LEU A 94 -5.22 -8.37 8.89
CA LEU A 94 -5.55 -8.15 10.31
C LEU A 94 -6.80 -7.31 10.45
N SER A 95 -6.90 -6.21 9.71
CA SER A 95 -8.09 -5.36 9.69
C SER A 95 -9.36 -6.11 9.30
N GLY A 96 -9.29 -6.97 8.27
CA GLY A 96 -10.41 -7.81 7.86
C GLY A 96 -10.88 -8.74 8.98
N ARG A 97 -9.95 -9.36 9.71
CA ARG A 97 -10.27 -10.21 10.88
C ARG A 97 -10.89 -9.40 12.02
N GLN A 98 -10.39 -8.20 12.29
CA GLN A 98 -10.93 -7.30 13.31
C GLN A 98 -12.35 -6.83 12.95
N ALA A 99 -12.59 -6.49 11.68
CA ALA A 99 -13.93 -6.14 11.18
C ALA A 99 -14.92 -7.30 11.33
N ALA A 100 -14.54 -8.51 10.95
CA ALA A 100 -15.37 -9.71 11.11
C ALA A 100 -15.72 -9.95 12.60
N LYS A 101 -14.74 -9.81 13.50
CA LYS A 101 -14.96 -9.92 14.94
C LYS A 101 -15.93 -8.87 15.47
N ALA A 102 -15.83 -7.63 14.99
CA ALA A 102 -16.73 -6.54 15.35
C ALA A 102 -18.17 -6.78 14.88
N ILE A 103 -18.33 -7.33 13.67
CA ILE A 103 -19.63 -7.73 13.11
C ILE A 103 -20.26 -8.83 13.97
N LEU A 104 -19.53 -9.90 14.24
CA LEU A 104 -20.02 -11.02 15.06
C LEU A 104 -20.43 -10.57 16.47
N ALA A 105 -19.66 -9.68 17.11
CA ALA A 105 -20.00 -9.11 18.41
C ALA A 105 -21.28 -8.26 18.37
N THR A 106 -21.61 -7.68 17.23
CA THR A 106 -22.84 -6.89 17.03
C THR A 106 -24.06 -7.81 16.86
N ILE A 107 -23.94 -8.86 16.04
CA ILE A 107 -24.99 -9.86 15.81
C ILE A 107 -25.29 -10.63 17.09
N GLY A 108 -24.26 -11.09 17.83
CA GLY A 108 -24.41 -11.81 19.08
C GLY A 108 -25.15 -11.00 20.16
N LYS A 109 -24.97 -9.68 20.20
CA LYS A 109 -25.74 -8.80 21.11
C LYS A 109 -27.20 -8.64 20.70
N SER A 110 -27.52 -8.66 19.42
CA SER A 110 -28.91 -8.60 18.94
C SER A 110 -29.69 -9.89 19.20
N ALA A 111 -29.00 -11.04 19.21
CA ALA A 111 -29.63 -12.35 19.49
C ALA A 111 -29.95 -12.59 20.99
N ILE A 112 -29.37 -11.80 21.89
CA ILE A 112 -29.60 -11.89 23.33
C ILE A 112 -30.70 -10.92 23.82
N ALA A 113 -31.14 -10.01 22.94
CA ALA A 113 -32.12 -8.96 23.25
C ALA A 113 -33.56 -9.33 22.81
N VAL A 114 -33.90 -10.64 22.69
CA VAL A 114 -35.24 -11.17 22.42
C VAL A 114 -35.74 -11.92 23.63
#